data_a5c0c0badd0dd19570bd710c720723a1
#
_entry.id   a5c0c0badd0dd19570bd710c720723a1
#
_cell.length_a   1.000
_cell.length_b   1.000
_cell.length_c   1.000
_cell.angle_alpha   90.00
_cell.angle_beta   90.00
_cell.angle_gamma   90.00
#
_symmetry.space_group_name_H-M   'P 1'
#
loop_
_entity.id
_entity.type
_entity.pdbx_description
1 polymer ?
#
loop_
_entity_poly.entity_id
_entity_poly.type
_entity_poly.pdbx_seq_one_letter_code
_entity_poly.pdbx_strand_id
1 'polypeptide(L)'
;MRGDKLITLIDGKNNLVEVELICAFEISEFNSKYIIYTKNERDREGNAIIYSGKITVKDDKKYLTAIDDEKEWNQIKEIMREMAKYSLEVDNNDK
;
A
#
# COMPACT_ATOMS: atom_id res chain seq x y z
N MET A 1 1.67 5.32 16.67
CA MET A 1 1.86 4.79 16.29
C MET A 1 1.75 4.18 15.36
N ARG A 2 1.91 3.91 14.97
CA ARG A 2 1.87 3.51 14.06
C ARG A 2 2.14 2.39 13.73
N GLY A 3 2.09 1.90 12.85
CA GLY A 3 2.61 0.80 12.24
C GLY A 3 2.30 -0.47 12.88
N ASP A 4 1.30 -0.50 13.53
CA ASP A 4 1.00 -1.68 14.28
C ASP A 4 0.19 -2.69 13.54
N LYS A 5 -0.29 -2.35 12.37
CA LYS A 5 -1.19 -3.22 11.67
C LYS A 5 -0.43 -4.13 10.73
N LEU A 6 -0.18 -5.33 11.20
CA LEU A 6 0.46 -6.35 10.37
C LEU A 6 -0.59 -7.23 9.74
N ILE A 7 -0.46 -7.47 8.45
CA ILE A 7 -1.35 -8.39 7.76
C ILE A 7 -0.53 -9.39 6.97
N THR A 8 -1.11 -10.55 6.76
CA THR A 8 -0.46 -11.62 6.00
C THR A 8 -1.18 -11.77 4.67
N LEU A 9 -0.41 -11.75 3.61
CA LEU A 9 -0.95 -11.87 2.26
C LEU A 9 -0.27 -13.01 1.53
N ILE A 10 -0.88 -13.47 0.46
CA ILE A 10 -0.30 -14.50 -0.39
C ILE A 10 0.18 -13.81 -1.66
N ASP A 11 1.47 -13.95 -1.97
CA ASP A 11 2.00 -13.28 -3.16
C ASP A 11 1.76 -14.13 -4.41
N GLY A 12 2.27 -13.67 -5.55
CA GLY A 12 2.02 -14.34 -6.81
C GLY A 12 2.67 -15.70 -6.93
N LYS A 13 3.57 -16.02 -6.00
CA LYS A 13 4.24 -17.33 -6.00
C LYS A 13 3.72 -18.22 -4.88
N ASN A 14 2.57 -17.87 -4.32
CA ASN A 14 1.95 -18.64 -3.23
C ASN A 14 2.73 -18.62 -1.94
N ASN A 15 3.57 -17.62 -1.75
CA ASN A 15 4.29 -17.46 -0.50
C ASN A 15 3.52 -16.54 0.41
N LEU A 16 3.61 -16.80 1.72
CA LEU A 16 3.02 -15.91 2.69
C LEU A 16 3.96 -14.74 2.93
N VAL A 17 3.39 -13.53 2.88
CA VAL A 17 4.16 -12.31 3.06
C VAL A 17 3.50 -11.50 4.15
N GLU A 18 4.26 -11.14 5.16
CA GLU A 18 3.75 -10.29 6.21
C GLU A 18 4.18 -8.85 5.94
N VAL A 19 3.22 -7.95 5.93
CA VAL A 19 3.49 -6.55 5.62
C VAL A 19 2.81 -5.67 6.65
N GLU A 20 3.30 -4.47 6.76
CA GLU A 20 2.73 -3.48 7.66
C GLU A 20 1.83 -2.57 6.84
N LEU A 21 0.55 -2.56 7.18
CA LEU A 21 -0.44 -1.82 6.42
C LEU A 21 -0.40 -0.35 6.77
N ILE A 22 -0.25 0.49 5.76
CA ILE A 22 -0.31 1.93 5.96
C ILE A 22 -1.72 2.42 5.71
N CYS A 23 -2.29 2.04 4.58
CA CYS A 23 -3.69 2.37 4.34
C CYS A 23 -4.27 1.44 3.29
N ALA A 24 -5.60 1.39 3.27
CA ALA A 24 -6.33 0.57 2.31
C ALA A 24 -7.41 1.43 1.70
N PHE A 25 -7.66 1.23 0.41
CA PHE A 25 -8.68 2.00 -0.26
C PHE A 25 -9.24 1.22 -1.43
N GLU A 26 -10.33 1.72 -1.96
CA GLU A 26 -11.01 1.07 -3.08
C GLU A 26 -11.21 2.11 -4.17
N ILE A 27 -10.97 1.70 -5.41
CA ILE A 27 -11.25 2.55 -6.55
C ILE A 27 -12.43 1.93 -7.28
N SER A 28 -13.60 2.57 -7.19
CA SER A 28 -14.80 1.97 -7.74
C SER A 28 -14.76 1.89 -9.26
N GLU A 29 -14.02 2.78 -9.90
CA GLU A 29 -13.88 2.74 -11.35
C GLU A 29 -13.31 1.40 -11.82
N PHE A 30 -12.42 0.83 -11.02
CA PHE A 30 -11.78 -0.44 -11.35
C PHE A 30 -12.36 -1.60 -10.56
N ASN A 31 -13.29 -1.31 -9.67
CA ASN A 31 -13.92 -2.34 -8.84
C ASN A 31 -12.87 -3.18 -8.12
N SER A 32 -11.86 -2.53 -7.59
CA SER A 32 -10.73 -3.22 -6.99
C SER A 32 -10.31 -2.55 -5.69
N LYS A 33 -9.70 -3.34 -4.83
CA LYS A 33 -9.18 -2.85 -3.56
C LYS A 33 -7.66 -2.84 -3.60
N TYR A 34 -7.10 -1.84 -2.96
CA TYR A 34 -5.66 -1.62 -2.97
C TYR A 34 -5.17 -1.33 -1.58
N ILE A 35 -3.89 -1.61 -1.36
CA ILE A 35 -3.25 -1.24 -0.10
C ILE A 35 -1.94 -0.54 -0.37
N ILE A 36 -1.55 0.28 0.58
CA ILE A 36 -0.22 0.85 0.63
C ILE A 36 0.42 0.30 1.88
N TYR A 37 1.61 -0.26 1.74
CA TYR A 37 2.21 -1.00 2.82
C TYR A 37 3.71 -0.84 2.81
N THR A 38 4.35 -1.30 3.87
CA THR A 38 5.79 -1.32 3.94
C THR A 38 6.23 -2.66 4.51
N LYS A 39 7.46 -3.04 4.21
CA LYS A 39 8.05 -4.27 4.73
C LYS A 39 9.16 -3.96 5.71
N ASN A 40 9.13 -2.76 6.25
CA ASN A 40 10.11 -2.37 7.23
C ASN A 40 11.50 -2.28 6.63
N GLU A 41 11.57 -1.81 5.40
CA GLU A 41 12.81 -1.63 4.67
C GLU A 41 13.11 -0.16 4.49
N ARG A 42 14.38 0.15 4.33
CA ARG A 42 14.78 1.53 4.11
C ARG A 42 15.71 1.61 2.90
N ASP A 43 15.65 2.73 2.20
CA ASP A 43 16.54 2.95 1.08
C ASP A 43 17.88 3.45 1.59
N ARG A 44 18.76 3.82 0.65
CA ARG A 44 20.10 4.26 1.01
C ARG A 44 20.12 5.51 1.86
N GLU A 45 19.10 6.32 1.72
CA GLU A 45 19.05 7.59 2.45
C GLU A 45 18.30 7.47 3.76
N GLY A 46 17.90 6.28 4.13
CA GLY A 46 17.19 6.05 5.37
C GLY A 46 15.71 6.25 5.32
N ASN A 47 15.16 6.49 4.14
CA ASN A 47 13.72 6.66 3.98
C ASN A 47 13.02 5.32 3.89
N ALA A 48 11.84 5.23 4.49
CA ALA A 48 11.05 4.02 4.42
C ALA A 48 10.63 3.76 2.99
N ILE A 49 10.73 2.51 2.58
CA ILE A 49 10.29 2.10 1.26
C ILE A 49 8.83 1.72 1.34
N ILE A 50 8.02 2.33 0.49
CA ILE A 50 6.58 2.15 0.51
C ILE A 50 6.14 1.50 -0.79
N TYR A 51 5.28 0.51 -0.66
CA TYR A 51 4.78 -0.26 -1.78
C TYR A 51 3.29 -0.08 -1.92
N SER A 52 2.77 -0.36 -3.09
CA SER A 52 1.34 -0.45 -3.30
C SER A 52 1.04 -1.76 -4.01
N GLY A 53 -0.15 -2.28 -3.75
CA GLY A 53 -0.55 -3.52 -4.35
C GLY A 53 -2.06 -3.64 -4.40
N LYS A 54 -2.52 -4.59 -5.18
CA LYS A 54 -3.93 -4.85 -5.35
C LYS A 54 -4.29 -6.09 -4.55
N ILE A 55 -5.40 -6.03 -3.85
CA ILE A 55 -5.83 -7.14 -3.02
C ILE A 55 -6.99 -7.86 -3.67
N THR A 56 -6.87 -9.15 -3.81
CA THR A 56 -7.94 -10.00 -4.28
C THR A 56 -8.27 -11.01 -3.20
N VAL A 57 -9.56 -11.13 -2.88
CA VAL A 57 -10.00 -12.09 -1.88
C VAL A 57 -10.62 -13.28 -2.59
N LYS A 58 -10.15 -14.46 -2.23
CA LYS A 58 -10.62 -15.68 -2.83
C LYS A 58 -10.58 -16.78 -1.77
N ASP A 59 -11.72 -17.43 -1.55
CA ASP A 59 -11.81 -18.51 -0.54
C ASP A 59 -11.31 -18.06 0.81
N ASP A 60 -11.69 -16.84 1.20
CA ASP A 60 -11.32 -16.25 2.49
C ASP A 60 -9.83 -15.97 2.62
N LYS A 61 -9.09 -16.03 1.54
CA LYS A 61 -7.67 -15.72 1.54
C LYS A 61 -7.42 -14.44 0.78
N LYS A 62 -6.48 -13.67 1.27
CA LYS A 62 -6.12 -12.39 0.65
C LYS A 62 -4.86 -12.55 -0.18
N TYR A 63 -4.98 -12.26 -1.45
CA TYR A 63 -3.88 -12.37 -2.38
C TYR A 63 -3.39 -10.99 -2.77
N LEU A 64 -2.08 -10.83 -2.76
CA LEU A 64 -1.45 -9.60 -3.18
C LEU A 64 -1.03 -9.75 -4.63
N THR A 65 -1.57 -8.91 -5.50
CA THR A 65 -1.25 -8.98 -6.92
C THR A 65 -0.63 -7.68 -7.37
N ALA A 66 0.16 -7.78 -8.44
CA ALA A 66 0.79 -6.60 -9.01
C ALA A 66 -0.24 -5.76 -9.73
N ILE A 67 0.07 -4.48 -9.84
CA ILE A 67 -0.79 -3.55 -10.57
C ILE A 67 -0.20 -3.42 -11.96
N ASP A 68 -0.84 -4.07 -12.93
CA ASP A 68 -0.33 -4.12 -14.30
C ASP A 68 -0.89 -3.06 -15.19
N ASP A 69 -2.09 -2.59 -14.88
CA ASP A 69 -2.77 -1.65 -15.74
C ASP A 69 -2.24 -0.25 -15.51
N GLU A 70 -1.87 0.42 -16.60
CA GLU A 70 -1.30 1.75 -16.51
C GLU A 70 -2.27 2.76 -15.91
N LYS A 71 -3.54 2.63 -16.23
CA LYS A 71 -4.53 3.55 -15.68
C LYS A 71 -4.69 3.38 -14.18
N GLU A 72 -4.71 2.13 -13.72
CA GLU A 72 -4.75 1.86 -12.30
C GLU A 72 -3.52 2.44 -11.61
N TRP A 73 -2.37 2.19 -12.20
CA TRP A 73 -1.12 2.64 -11.61
C TRP A 73 -1.06 4.15 -11.49
N ASN A 74 -1.54 4.84 -12.53
CA ASN A 74 -1.54 6.29 -12.50
C ASN A 74 -2.42 6.84 -11.39
N GLN A 75 -3.57 6.24 -11.18
CA GLN A 75 -4.46 6.66 -10.11
C GLN A 75 -3.85 6.41 -8.73
N ILE A 76 -3.19 5.29 -8.60
CA ILE A 76 -2.58 4.95 -7.32
C ILE A 76 -1.43 5.88 -7.01
N LYS A 77 -0.62 6.21 -8.01
CA LYS A 77 0.45 7.17 -7.81
C LYS A 77 -0.08 8.52 -7.37
N GLU A 78 -1.20 8.92 -7.94
CA GLU A 78 -1.85 10.16 -7.56
C GLU A 78 -2.26 10.13 -6.09
N ILE A 79 -2.86 9.03 -5.68
CA ILE A 79 -3.30 8.88 -4.29
C ILE A 79 -2.11 8.91 -3.35
N MET A 80 -1.03 8.22 -3.71
CA MET A 80 0.16 8.22 -2.88
C MET A 80 0.76 9.60 -2.76
N ARG A 81 0.73 10.35 -3.84
CA ARG A 81 1.23 11.73 -3.82
C ARG A 81 0.40 12.60 -2.90
N GLU A 82 -0.91 12.44 -2.95
CA GLU A 82 -1.79 13.21 -2.08
C GLU A 82 -1.56 12.86 -0.62
N MET A 83 -1.35 11.60 -0.34
CA MET A 83 -1.10 11.18 1.03
C MET A 83 0.20 11.77 1.56
N ALA A 84 1.24 11.75 0.75
CA ALA A 84 2.51 12.29 1.16
C ALA A 84 2.40 13.79 1.45
N LYS A 85 1.68 14.48 0.59
CA LYS A 85 1.45 15.91 0.76
C LYS A 85 0.71 16.20 2.06
N TYR A 86 -0.32 15.43 2.30
CA TYR A 86 -1.13 15.61 3.50
C TYR A 86 -0.30 15.34 4.75
N SER A 87 0.50 14.31 4.69
CA SER A 87 1.36 13.93 5.80
C SER A 87 2.35 15.04 6.13
N LEU A 88 2.91 15.66 5.10
CA LEU A 88 3.84 16.75 5.30
C LEU A 88 3.17 17.96 5.94
N GLU A 89 1.95 18.23 5.54
CA GLU A 89 1.21 19.34 6.12
C GLU A 89 0.93 19.11 7.60
N VAL A 90 0.58 17.90 7.94
CA VAL A 90 0.33 17.56 9.33
C VAL A 90 1.61 17.74 10.15
N ASP A 91 2.72 17.28 9.62
CA ASP A 91 3.99 17.43 10.30
C ASP A 91 4.33 18.90 10.55
N ASN A 92 4.04 19.73 9.58
CA ASN A 92 4.32 21.16 9.72
C ASN A 92 3.46 21.78 10.79
N ASN A 93 2.23 21.33 10.89
CA ASN A 93 1.30 21.87 11.87
C ASN A 93 1.67 21.51 13.30
N ASP A 94 2.38 20.44 13.46
CA ASP A 94 2.78 19.99 14.77
C ASP A 94 3.88 20.85 15.37
N LYS A 95 4.48 21.65 14.56
CA LYS A 95 5.50 22.55 15.07
C LYS A 95 4.86 23.76 15.73
#